data_3e05e2ceeb3e2ddd977e6a5ac6f229c4
#
_entry.id   3e05e2ceeb3e2ddd977e6a5ac6f229c4
#
_cell.length_a   1.000
_cell.length_b   1.000
_cell.length_c   1.000
_cell.angle_alpha   90.00
_cell.angle_beta   90.00
_cell.angle_gamma   90.00
#
_symmetry.space_group_name_H-M   'P 1'
#
loop_
_entity.id
_entity.type
_entity.pdbx_description
1 polymer ?
#
loop_
_entity_poly.entity_id
_entity_poly.type
_entity_poly.pdbx_seq_one_letter_code
_entity_poly.pdbx_strand_id
1 'polypeptide(L)'
;NTPLPVDSVGYTRPLYYDADLQRPVVLNYVNKYGAKNSFAFTLKHTEDITSTSESFKRNVVNYGSLSTTNVEHSSRKLVKAAKQSFTINTDYINEYYVQQLEELILSEYVWASIPHVSSSLIPVTITDKKIAKKNHINDRMIQYTFAIEVARDYINTIR
;
A
#
# COMPACT_ATOMS: atom_id res chain seq x y z
N ASN A 1 -7.21 31.48 10.72
CA ASN A 1 -7.29 31.18 9.28
C ASN A 1 -6.04 31.72 8.59
N THR A 2 -4.98 30.96 8.60
CA THR A 2 -3.76 31.22 7.82
C THR A 2 -3.87 30.47 6.50
N PRO A 3 -3.79 31.13 5.34
CA PRO A 3 -3.75 30.44 4.07
C PRO A 3 -2.42 29.68 3.91
N LEU A 4 -2.51 28.47 3.41
CA LEU A 4 -1.35 27.62 3.11
C LEU A 4 -0.57 28.17 1.90
N PRO A 5 0.75 27.97 1.85
CA PRO A 5 1.59 28.44 0.77
C PRO A 5 1.20 27.80 -0.56
N VAL A 6 1.09 28.65 -1.57
CA VAL A 6 0.77 28.27 -2.95
C VAL A 6 2.09 27.81 -3.60
N ASP A 7 2.23 26.52 -3.86
CA ASP A 7 3.31 26.05 -4.71
C ASP A 7 3.05 26.42 -6.17
N SER A 8 4.10 26.88 -6.84
CA SER A 8 4.12 27.56 -8.12
C SER A 8 3.84 26.70 -9.36
N VAL A 9 3.15 25.59 -9.24
CA VAL A 9 2.67 24.81 -10.39
C VAL A 9 1.15 24.63 -10.28
N GLY A 10 0.46 25.42 -11.01
CA GLY A 10 -0.92 25.84 -10.97
C GLY A 10 -2.02 24.80 -11.06
N TYR A 11 -2.09 23.80 -10.20
CA TYR A 11 -3.32 23.07 -9.91
C TYR A 11 -3.38 22.74 -8.42
N THR A 12 -3.60 23.74 -7.59
CA THR A 12 -3.95 23.54 -6.19
C THR A 12 -5.43 23.19 -6.08
N ARG A 13 -5.74 21.92 -5.97
CA ARG A 13 -6.96 21.50 -5.31
C ARG A 13 -6.81 21.88 -3.84
N PRO A 14 -7.71 22.67 -3.23
CA PRO A 14 -7.64 22.90 -1.79
C PRO A 14 -7.86 21.55 -1.10
N LEU A 15 -6.81 20.97 -0.55
CA LEU A 15 -6.90 19.88 0.40
C LEU A 15 -7.50 20.47 1.68
N TYR A 16 -8.81 20.35 1.84
CA TYR A 16 -9.42 20.57 3.14
C TYR A 16 -8.93 19.47 4.06
N TYR A 17 -7.95 19.79 4.88
CA TYR A 17 -7.56 18.97 6.02
C TYR A 17 -8.65 19.12 7.08
N ASP A 18 -9.62 18.23 7.02
CA ASP A 18 -10.43 17.95 8.21
C ASP A 18 -9.56 17.06 9.10
N ALA A 19 -9.37 17.45 10.36
CA ALA A 19 -8.47 16.75 11.30
C ALA A 19 -8.89 15.29 11.53
N ASP A 20 -10.15 14.96 11.24
CA ASP A 20 -10.74 13.62 11.35
C ASP A 20 -10.69 12.82 10.03
N LEU A 21 -10.32 13.44 8.91
CA LEU A 21 -10.15 12.75 7.65
C LEU A 21 -8.80 12.02 7.62
N GLN A 22 -8.86 10.75 7.29
CA GLN A 22 -7.67 9.91 7.07
C GLN A 22 -6.73 10.62 6.09
N ARG A 23 -5.46 10.75 6.49
CA ARG A 23 -4.43 11.37 5.67
C ARG A 23 -4.34 10.67 4.32
N PRO A 24 -4.34 11.41 3.20
CA PRO A 24 -4.34 10.81 1.87
C PRO A 24 -3.08 9.96 1.66
N VAL A 25 -3.24 8.85 0.95
CA VAL A 25 -2.12 8.08 0.42
C VAL A 25 -1.68 8.73 -0.88
N VAL A 26 -0.42 9.13 -0.97
CA VAL A 26 0.13 9.73 -2.19
C VAL A 26 1.05 8.72 -2.86
N LEU A 27 0.74 8.36 -4.10
CA LEU A 27 1.62 7.56 -4.94
C LEU A 27 2.45 8.48 -5.84
N ASN A 28 3.77 8.31 -5.75
CA ASN A 28 4.75 8.96 -6.61
C ASN A 28 5.24 7.93 -7.63
N TYR A 29 5.23 8.25 -8.89
CA TYR A 29 5.60 7.34 -9.96
C TYR A 29 6.37 8.05 -11.06
N VAL A 30 7.06 7.28 -11.88
CA VAL A 30 7.78 7.79 -13.05
C VAL A 30 6.90 7.60 -14.28
N ASN A 31 6.58 8.67 -14.97
CA ASN A 31 5.78 8.62 -16.18
C ASN A 31 6.60 8.13 -17.40
N LYS A 32 5.93 7.90 -18.53
CA LYS A 32 6.56 7.45 -19.79
C LYS A 32 7.64 8.39 -20.35
N TYR A 33 7.71 9.62 -19.88
CA TYR A 33 8.73 10.61 -20.28
C TYR A 33 9.90 10.69 -19.30
N GLY A 34 9.90 9.86 -18.25
CA GLY A 34 10.92 9.88 -17.19
C GLY A 34 10.74 10.96 -16.13
N ALA A 35 9.65 11.71 -16.18
CA ALA A 35 9.34 12.71 -15.15
C ALA A 35 8.62 12.07 -13.96
N LYS A 36 8.85 12.62 -12.76
CA LYS A 36 8.15 12.19 -11.54
C LYS A 36 6.79 12.87 -11.47
N ASN A 37 5.75 12.09 -11.35
CA ASN A 37 4.39 12.51 -11.12
C ASN A 37 3.88 11.98 -9.78
N SER A 38 2.86 12.61 -9.23
CA SER A 38 2.22 12.18 -7.99
C SER A 38 0.70 12.16 -8.16
N PHE A 39 0.06 11.17 -7.54
CA PHE A 39 -1.39 11.07 -7.48
C PHE A 39 -1.83 10.79 -6.04
N ALA A 40 -2.82 11.57 -5.55
CA ALA A 40 -3.33 11.47 -4.19
C ALA A 40 -4.64 10.69 -4.16
N PHE A 41 -4.70 9.67 -3.30
CA PHE A 41 -5.88 8.88 -2.98
C PHE A 41 -6.45 9.37 -1.66
N THR A 42 -7.60 10.03 -1.72
CA THR A 42 -8.17 10.77 -0.59
C THR A 42 -9.19 9.99 0.22
N LEU A 43 -9.74 8.90 -0.36
CA LEU A 43 -10.70 8.07 0.34
C LEU A 43 -10.02 7.04 1.25
N LYS A 44 -10.84 6.41 2.07
CA LYS A 44 -10.44 5.36 3.00
C LYS A 44 -9.63 4.28 2.29
N HIS A 45 -8.50 3.93 2.85
CA HIS A 45 -7.70 2.79 2.46
C HIS A 45 -7.82 1.67 3.50
N THR A 46 -7.58 0.44 3.08
CA THR A 46 -7.53 -0.74 3.93
C THR A 46 -6.12 -1.30 3.88
N GLU A 47 -5.59 -1.71 5.03
CA GLU A 47 -4.30 -2.37 5.16
C GLU A 47 -4.52 -3.85 5.50
N ASP A 48 -3.87 -4.72 4.74
CA ASP A 48 -3.89 -6.16 4.92
C ASP A 48 -2.47 -6.70 5.08
N ILE A 49 -2.23 -7.54 6.09
CA ILE A 49 -0.95 -8.19 6.31
C ILE A 49 -1.13 -9.70 6.12
N THR A 50 -0.56 -10.23 5.06
CA THR A 50 -0.56 -11.66 4.77
C THR A 50 0.74 -12.28 5.21
N SER A 51 0.69 -13.27 6.14
CA SER A 51 1.88 -13.96 6.61
C SER A 51 1.95 -15.38 6.06
N THR A 52 3.09 -15.74 5.49
CA THR A 52 3.42 -17.09 5.07
C THR A 52 4.49 -17.64 6.00
N SER A 53 4.29 -18.88 6.48
CA SER A 53 5.26 -19.53 7.36
C SER A 53 5.38 -21.01 7.07
N GLU A 54 6.61 -21.50 7.06
CA GLU A 54 6.90 -22.93 7.08
C GLU A 54 7.15 -23.37 8.52
N SER A 55 6.60 -24.52 8.90
CA SER A 55 6.75 -25.07 10.23
C SER A 55 7.40 -26.45 10.18
N PHE A 56 8.21 -26.75 11.19
CA PHE A 56 8.77 -28.06 11.39
C PHE A 56 8.44 -28.58 12.79
N LYS A 57 8.35 -29.89 12.93
CA LYS A 57 8.15 -30.53 14.23
C LYS A 57 9.50 -30.84 14.86
N ARG A 58 9.66 -30.44 16.10
CA ARG A 58 10.82 -30.74 16.93
C ARG A 58 10.43 -31.77 17.98
N ASN A 59 11.33 -32.66 18.31
CA ASN A 59 11.17 -33.54 19.46
C ASN A 59 11.38 -32.73 20.76
N VAL A 60 10.39 -32.78 21.65
CA VAL A 60 10.40 -32.09 22.96
C VAL A 60 10.67 -33.06 24.12
N VAL A 61 11.13 -34.24 23.83
CA VAL A 61 11.51 -35.21 24.87
C VAL A 61 12.87 -34.85 25.47
N ASN A 62 12.92 -34.66 26.77
CA ASN A 62 14.16 -34.51 27.49
C ASN A 62 14.78 -35.91 27.75
N TYR A 63 15.81 -36.21 27.01
CA TYR A 63 16.47 -37.54 27.09
C TYR A 63 17.13 -37.85 28.47
N GLY A 64 17.40 -36.80 29.26
CA GLY A 64 17.97 -36.98 30.62
C GLY A 64 16.95 -37.39 31.67
N SER A 65 15.67 -37.04 31.48
CA SER A 65 14.60 -37.33 32.43
C SER A 65 13.47 -38.15 31.84
N LEU A 66 13.50 -38.47 30.53
CA LEU A 66 12.43 -39.12 29.77
C LEU A 66 11.05 -38.47 29.97
N SER A 67 11.06 -37.20 30.27
CA SER A 67 9.84 -36.41 30.49
C SER A 67 9.55 -35.44 29.32
N THR A 68 8.27 -35.25 29.03
CA THR A 68 7.81 -34.24 28.07
C THR A 68 7.43 -33.00 28.82
N THR A 69 7.94 -31.84 28.39
CA THR A 69 7.57 -30.55 28.96
C THR A 69 6.44 -29.95 28.15
N ASN A 70 5.25 -29.84 28.74
CA ASN A 70 4.05 -29.28 28.09
C ASN A 70 4.19 -27.79 27.74
N VAL A 71 5.24 -27.12 28.22
CA VAL A 71 5.51 -25.70 28.00
C VAL A 71 6.32 -25.44 26.72
N GLU A 72 6.95 -26.45 26.15
CA GLU A 72 7.77 -26.30 24.94
C GLU A 72 6.93 -26.50 23.67
N HIS A 73 7.16 -25.62 22.70
CA HIS A 73 6.52 -25.75 21.39
C HIS A 73 7.13 -26.90 20.59
N SER A 74 6.35 -27.97 20.36
CA SER A 74 6.74 -29.09 19.48
C SER A 74 6.79 -28.69 18.01
N SER A 75 5.96 -27.72 17.60
CA SER A 75 5.97 -27.14 16.26
C SER A 75 6.62 -25.76 16.29
N ARG A 76 7.69 -25.56 15.52
CA ARG A 76 8.37 -24.28 15.37
C ARG A 76 8.28 -23.79 13.94
N LYS A 77 8.17 -22.48 13.77
CA LYS A 77 8.20 -21.82 12.46
C LYS A 77 9.66 -21.65 12.02
N LEU A 78 9.99 -22.15 10.85
CA LEU A 78 11.34 -22.04 10.26
C LEU A 78 11.56 -20.64 9.69
N VAL A 79 10.62 -20.19 8.86
CA VAL A 79 10.61 -18.87 8.24
C VAL A 79 9.24 -18.27 8.43
N LYS A 80 9.21 -17.00 8.73
CA LYS A 80 7.98 -16.22 8.77
C LYS A 80 8.20 -14.97 7.92
N ALA A 81 7.64 -14.99 6.72
CA ALA A 81 7.58 -13.84 5.85
C ALA A 81 6.18 -13.23 5.92
N ALA A 82 6.09 -11.92 5.88
CA ALA A 82 4.83 -11.21 5.78
C ALA A 82 4.91 -10.21 4.63
N LYS A 83 3.82 -10.11 3.88
CA LYS A 83 3.60 -9.10 2.85
C LYS A 83 2.52 -8.16 3.32
N GLN A 84 2.77 -6.89 3.15
CA GLN A 84 1.85 -5.82 3.49
C GLN A 84 1.25 -5.28 2.20
N SER A 85 -0.06 -5.29 2.12
CA SER A 85 -0.82 -4.81 0.98
C SER A 85 -1.83 -3.74 1.42
N PHE A 86 -2.11 -2.81 0.54
CA PHE A 86 -3.08 -1.75 0.79
C PHE A 86 -4.07 -1.70 -0.37
N THR A 87 -5.34 -1.56 -0.01
CA THR A 87 -6.39 -1.24 -0.97
C THR A 87 -6.71 0.24 -0.84
N ILE A 88 -6.43 1.00 -1.89
CA ILE A 88 -6.60 2.45 -1.94
C ILE A 88 -7.70 2.83 -2.91
N ASN A 89 -8.44 3.88 -2.58
CA ASN A 89 -9.57 4.32 -3.38
C ASN A 89 -9.37 5.77 -3.82
N THR A 90 -9.67 6.05 -5.10
CA THR A 90 -9.76 7.43 -5.57
C THR A 90 -11.05 8.03 -5.05
N ASP A 91 -11.05 9.35 -4.87
CA ASP A 91 -12.29 10.09 -4.83
C ASP A 91 -12.98 10.08 -6.20
N TYR A 92 -14.16 10.64 -6.30
CA TYR A 92 -14.79 10.88 -7.59
C TYR A 92 -13.91 11.80 -8.44
N ILE A 93 -13.36 11.26 -9.49
CA ILE A 93 -12.44 11.94 -10.40
C ILE A 93 -13.07 12.13 -11.78
N ASN A 94 -12.63 13.20 -12.45
CA ASN A 94 -13.01 13.43 -13.83
C ASN A 94 -12.24 12.48 -14.77
N GLU A 95 -12.83 12.18 -15.92
CA GLU A 95 -12.26 11.32 -16.96
C GLU A 95 -10.83 11.71 -17.38
N TYR A 96 -10.46 12.99 -17.30
CA TYR A 96 -9.11 13.47 -17.59
C TYR A 96 -8.02 12.83 -16.72
N TYR A 97 -8.35 12.46 -15.48
CA TYR A 97 -7.39 11.83 -14.57
C TYR A 97 -7.15 10.34 -14.86
N VAL A 98 -8.01 9.72 -15.68
CA VAL A 98 -7.86 8.30 -16.07
C VAL A 98 -6.55 8.07 -16.79
N GLN A 99 -6.11 9.01 -17.61
CA GLN A 99 -4.81 8.93 -18.30
C GLN A 99 -3.64 8.89 -17.31
N GLN A 100 -3.71 9.67 -16.22
CA GLN A 100 -2.68 9.64 -15.18
C GLN A 100 -2.67 8.30 -14.43
N LEU A 101 -3.84 7.71 -14.20
CA LEU A 101 -3.96 6.39 -13.58
C LEU A 101 -3.43 5.28 -14.51
N GLU A 102 -3.59 5.40 -15.83
CA GLU A 102 -2.98 4.50 -16.79
C GLU A 102 -1.45 4.58 -16.73
N GLU A 103 -0.89 5.78 -16.71
CA GLU A 103 0.54 5.98 -16.56
C GLU A 103 1.06 5.43 -15.23
N LEU A 104 0.29 5.56 -14.17
CA LEU A 104 0.61 5.01 -12.85
C LEU A 104 0.72 3.48 -12.88
N ILE A 105 -0.25 2.77 -13.51
CA ILE A 105 -0.22 1.31 -13.61
C ILE A 105 0.93 0.81 -14.50
N LEU A 106 1.25 1.56 -15.54
CA LEU A 106 2.33 1.22 -16.46
C LEU A 106 3.71 1.60 -15.93
N SER A 107 3.78 2.31 -14.82
CA SER A 107 5.05 2.75 -14.24
C SER A 107 5.80 1.59 -13.60
N GLU A 108 7.08 1.47 -13.91
CA GLU A 108 7.99 0.50 -13.31
C GLU A 108 8.35 0.85 -11.85
N TYR A 109 8.44 2.14 -11.55
CA TYR A 109 8.86 2.63 -10.25
C TYR A 109 7.77 3.44 -9.59
N VAL A 110 7.23 2.90 -8.50
CA VAL A 110 6.18 3.53 -7.70
C VAL A 110 6.59 3.57 -6.24
N TRP A 111 6.38 4.70 -5.61
CA TRP A 111 6.59 4.91 -4.17
C TRP A 111 5.32 5.44 -3.55
N ALA A 112 4.94 4.89 -2.40
CA ALA A 112 3.82 5.35 -1.60
C ALA A 112 4.30 6.22 -0.44
N SER A 113 3.61 7.32 -0.20
CA SER A 113 3.67 8.09 1.05
C SER A 113 2.41 7.77 1.84
N ILE A 114 2.57 6.99 2.91
CA ILE A 114 1.49 6.55 3.79
C ILE A 114 1.77 7.08 5.19
N PRO A 115 1.17 8.20 5.59
CA PRO A 115 1.58 8.97 6.77
C PRO A 115 1.51 8.23 8.11
N HIS A 116 0.64 7.21 8.24
CA HIS A 116 0.50 6.42 9.47
C HIS A 116 1.43 5.20 9.52
N VAL A 117 2.01 4.80 8.37
CA VAL A 117 2.93 3.65 8.29
C VAL A 117 4.39 4.10 8.34
N SER A 118 4.72 5.14 7.60
CA SER A 118 6.09 5.66 7.56
C SER A 118 6.11 7.14 7.20
N SER A 119 7.06 7.87 7.77
CA SER A 119 7.37 9.25 7.38
C SER A 119 8.17 9.35 6.08
N SER A 120 8.72 8.23 5.60
CA SER A 120 9.49 8.14 4.36
C SER A 120 8.73 7.45 3.25
N LEU A 121 9.16 7.66 2.00
CA LEU A 121 8.61 6.99 0.84
C LEU A 121 8.88 5.48 0.90
N ILE A 122 7.85 4.68 0.67
CA ILE A 122 7.89 3.23 0.67
C ILE A 122 7.79 2.75 -0.78
N PRO A 123 8.72 1.94 -1.29
CA PRO A 123 8.59 1.34 -2.60
C PRO A 123 7.42 0.36 -2.61
N VAL A 124 6.54 0.49 -3.60
CA VAL A 124 5.34 -0.33 -3.75
C VAL A 124 5.20 -0.84 -5.17
N THR A 125 4.53 -1.96 -5.32
CA THR A 125 4.16 -2.53 -6.61
C THR A 125 2.64 -2.53 -6.73
N ILE A 126 2.13 -2.10 -7.86
CA ILE A 126 0.70 -2.15 -8.16
C ILE A 126 0.34 -3.57 -8.57
N THR A 127 -0.58 -4.18 -7.82
CA THR A 127 -0.99 -5.56 -8.09
C THR A 127 -2.06 -5.63 -9.19
N ASP A 128 -2.85 -4.58 -9.33
CA ASP A 128 -3.91 -4.49 -10.33
C ASP A 128 -3.32 -4.30 -11.73
N LYS A 129 -3.72 -5.20 -12.63
CA LYS A 129 -3.26 -5.22 -14.04
C LYS A 129 -4.29 -4.65 -15.02
N LYS A 130 -5.44 -4.19 -14.53
CA LYS A 130 -6.55 -3.77 -15.38
C LYS A 130 -7.23 -2.52 -14.84
N ILE A 131 -7.35 -1.52 -15.68
CA ILE A 131 -8.28 -0.40 -15.50
C ILE A 131 -9.46 -0.59 -16.44
N ALA A 132 -10.68 -0.59 -15.91
CA ALA A 132 -11.88 -0.51 -16.71
C ALA A 132 -12.19 0.96 -16.98
N LYS A 133 -11.98 1.42 -18.20
CA LYS A 133 -12.43 2.75 -18.61
C LYS A 133 -13.95 2.76 -18.62
N LYS A 134 -14.53 3.56 -17.74
CA LYS A 134 -15.97 3.79 -17.73
C LYS A 134 -16.21 5.05 -18.57
N ASN A 135 -16.79 4.86 -19.74
CA ASN A 135 -17.16 5.95 -20.64
C ASN A 135 -18.69 5.98 -20.74
N HIS A 136 -19.33 6.78 -19.91
CA HIS A 136 -20.76 6.96 -19.94
C HIS A 136 -21.09 8.47 -19.99
N ILE A 137 -21.94 8.88 -20.93
CA ILE A 137 -22.31 10.29 -21.15
C ILE A 137 -22.88 10.95 -19.88
N ASN A 138 -23.52 10.17 -18.99
CA ASN A 138 -24.15 10.67 -17.78
C ASN A 138 -23.27 10.61 -16.53
N ASP A 139 -22.21 9.79 -16.51
CA ASP A 139 -21.33 9.63 -15.35
C ASP A 139 -20.04 10.45 -15.54
N ARG A 140 -20.09 11.70 -15.15
CA ARG A 140 -18.94 12.62 -15.22
C ARG A 140 -17.90 12.34 -14.13
N MET A 141 -18.21 11.50 -13.15
CA MET A 141 -17.37 11.21 -12.00
C MET A 141 -17.22 9.72 -11.81
N ILE A 142 -15.99 9.26 -11.79
CA ILE A 142 -15.65 7.82 -11.73
C ILE A 142 -14.77 7.60 -10.53
N GLN A 143 -15.02 6.52 -9.78
CA GLN A 143 -14.21 6.07 -8.67
C GLN A 143 -13.43 4.80 -9.08
N TYR A 144 -12.16 4.75 -8.73
CA TYR A 144 -11.30 3.60 -8.93
C TYR A 144 -10.71 3.11 -7.61
N THR A 145 -10.55 1.80 -7.54
CA THR A 145 -9.89 1.11 -6.43
C THR A 145 -8.64 0.43 -6.96
N PHE A 146 -7.54 0.54 -6.21
CA PHE A 146 -6.26 -0.08 -6.54
C PHE A 146 -5.74 -0.88 -5.37
N ALA A 147 -5.21 -2.06 -5.67
CA ALA A 147 -4.44 -2.84 -4.74
C ALA A 147 -2.94 -2.61 -4.98
N ILE A 148 -2.23 -2.25 -3.93
CA ILE A 148 -0.78 -2.06 -3.93
C ILE A 148 -0.14 -2.96 -2.87
N GLU A 149 1.04 -3.46 -3.16
CA GLU A 149 1.84 -4.30 -2.26
C GLU A 149 3.18 -3.62 -1.98
N VAL A 150 3.64 -3.67 -0.75
CA VAL A 150 4.98 -3.16 -0.40
C VAL A 150 6.01 -4.05 -1.07
N ALA A 151 6.92 -3.42 -1.83
CA ALA A 151 7.96 -4.13 -2.61
C ALA A 151 9.09 -4.74 -1.73
N ARG A 152 8.94 -4.71 -0.41
CA ARG A 152 9.85 -5.32 0.56
C ARG A 152 9.12 -6.37 1.37
N ASP A 153 9.69 -7.57 1.44
CA ASP A 153 9.21 -8.59 2.36
C ASP A 153 9.52 -8.19 3.81
N TYR A 154 8.51 -8.30 4.66
CA TYR A 154 8.66 -8.11 6.08
C TYR A 154 9.05 -9.45 6.70
N ILE A 155 10.34 -9.59 7.05
CA ILE A 155 10.85 -10.82 7.65
C ILE A 155 11.08 -10.54 9.13
N ASN A 156 10.31 -11.22 9.98
CA ASN A 156 10.56 -11.23 11.41
C ASN A 156 11.24 -12.57 11.77
N THR A 157 12.56 -12.59 11.74
CA THR A 157 13.36 -13.71 12.26
C THR A 157 13.87 -13.32 13.63
N ILE A 158 13.23 -13.87 14.66
CA ILE A 158 13.83 -13.95 15.99
C ILE A 158 14.81 -15.14 15.93
N ARG A 159 16.08 -14.84 15.90
CA ARG A 159 17.16 -15.83 16.08
C ARG A 159 17.57 -15.90 17.54
#